data_c0250500dd5a3a6a085d0eae9daa7227
#
_entry.id   c0250500dd5a3a6a085d0eae9daa7227
#
_cell.length_a   1.000
_cell.length_b   1.000
_cell.length_c   1.000
_cell.angle_alpha   90.00
_cell.angle_beta   90.00
_cell.angle_gamma   90.00
#
_symmetry.space_group_name_H-M   'P 1'
#
loop_
_entity.id
_entity.type
_entity.pdbx_description
1 polymer ?
#
loop_
_entity_poly.entity_id
_entity_poly.type
_entity_poly.pdbx_seq_one_letter_code
_entity_poly.pdbx_strand_id
1 'polypeptide(L)'
;DIAAIMFTSGTTGPSKGVLMPHAHLFLFGECLHTHMRITTSDKYYITLPLFHAQGLAMMTYGTMIAGASAVLKKTFRASTWIEDIKKYEITLTNLLGAMNDFVLAQPARDSDSKNHLRMVCALPVSDQTLHKLRTRFKIPKFFEAYGMTECNIPISRPFDAPDTAGCSGKVWDEYFEVIIADPNSDEELPVGEVGEILVRPKEAFCFMQAYNK
;
A
#
# COMPACT_ATOMS: atom_id res chain seq x y z
N ASP A 1 -21.72 10.28 4.25
CA ASP A 1 -21.93 9.31 5.34
C ASP A 1 -20.61 8.64 5.70
N ILE A 2 -20.45 8.26 6.99
CA ILE A 2 -19.32 7.48 7.49
C ILE A 2 -19.54 6.01 7.13
N ALA A 3 -18.54 5.42 6.48
CA ALA A 3 -18.55 4.01 6.09
C ALA A 3 -17.87 3.11 7.12
N ALA A 4 -16.82 3.62 7.78
CA ALA A 4 -16.08 2.87 8.79
C ALA A 4 -15.43 3.78 9.84
N ILE A 5 -15.14 3.21 11.00
CA ILE A 5 -14.28 3.81 12.01
C ILE A 5 -13.07 2.89 12.17
N MET A 6 -11.89 3.39 11.82
CA MET A 6 -10.64 2.62 11.96
C MET A 6 -9.78 3.20 13.07
N PHE A 7 -9.33 2.34 13.97
CA PHE A 7 -8.48 2.74 15.08
C PHE A 7 -7.00 2.74 14.65
N THR A 8 -6.34 3.87 14.87
CA THR A 8 -4.90 4.01 14.65
C THR A 8 -4.18 4.04 15.99
N SER A 9 -3.02 3.39 16.05
CA SER A 9 -2.11 3.52 17.21
C SER A 9 -1.39 4.86 17.11
N GLY A 10 -1.96 5.90 17.71
CA GLY A 10 -1.29 7.19 17.77
C GLY A 10 0.11 7.08 18.38
N THR A 11 1.08 7.84 17.86
CA THR A 11 2.46 7.89 18.39
C THR A 11 2.54 8.52 19.78
N THR A 12 1.49 9.24 20.22
CA THR A 12 1.47 10.09 21.40
C THR A 12 0.18 9.97 22.21
N GLY A 13 -0.34 8.76 22.49
CA GLY A 13 -1.54 8.63 23.31
C GLY A 13 -2.42 7.42 22.97
N PRO A 14 -3.64 7.35 23.52
CA PRO A 14 -4.57 6.27 23.26
C PRO A 14 -4.96 6.20 21.78
N SER A 15 -5.31 5.01 21.30
CA SER A 15 -5.80 4.80 19.94
C SER A 15 -6.94 5.75 19.59
N LYS A 16 -6.88 6.36 18.41
CA LYS A 16 -7.91 7.28 17.91
C LYS A 16 -8.74 6.60 16.83
N GLY A 17 -10.05 6.78 16.88
CA GLY A 17 -10.96 6.29 15.85
C GLY A 17 -11.03 7.28 14.68
N VAL A 18 -10.55 6.89 13.51
CA VAL A 18 -10.61 7.68 12.27
C VAL A 18 -11.96 7.47 11.61
N LEU A 19 -12.77 8.53 11.49
CA LEU A 19 -14.06 8.50 10.81
C LEU A 19 -13.84 8.54 9.29
N MET A 20 -14.08 7.44 8.62
CA MET A 20 -13.80 7.28 7.19
C MET A 20 -15.08 7.38 6.34
N PRO A 21 -15.25 8.44 5.53
CA PRO A 21 -16.32 8.54 4.56
C PRO A 21 -16.24 7.45 3.49
N HIS A 22 -17.35 7.15 2.81
CA HIS A 22 -17.36 6.19 1.69
C HIS A 22 -16.38 6.56 0.58
N ALA A 23 -16.29 7.85 0.22
CA ALA A 23 -15.34 8.31 -0.80
C ALA A 23 -13.88 8.06 -0.38
N HIS A 24 -13.56 8.25 0.90
CA HIS A 24 -12.22 8.01 1.43
C HIS A 24 -11.83 6.52 1.34
N LEU A 25 -12.74 5.61 1.72
CA LEU A 25 -12.50 4.16 1.57
C LEU A 25 -12.38 3.75 0.10
N PHE A 26 -13.27 4.26 -0.76
CA PHE A 26 -13.23 3.98 -2.19
C PHE A 26 -11.91 4.41 -2.81
N LEU A 27 -11.43 5.62 -2.50
CA LEU A 27 -10.20 6.16 -3.06
C LEU A 27 -8.95 5.36 -2.68
N PHE A 28 -8.90 4.74 -1.50
CA PHE A 28 -7.84 3.78 -1.17
C PHE A 28 -7.79 2.60 -2.15
N GLY A 29 -8.96 2.04 -2.46
CA GLY A 29 -9.07 0.93 -3.40
C GLY A 29 -8.78 1.35 -4.83
N GLU A 30 -9.27 2.52 -5.22
CA GLU A 30 -9.06 3.09 -6.55
C GLU A 30 -7.58 3.39 -6.81
N CYS A 31 -6.83 3.85 -5.80
CA CYS A 31 -5.39 4.01 -5.91
C CYS A 31 -4.70 2.70 -6.30
N LEU A 32 -5.04 1.59 -5.62
CA LEU A 32 -4.45 0.28 -5.98
C LEU A 32 -4.92 -0.19 -7.35
N HIS A 33 -6.22 -0.10 -7.63
CA HIS A 33 -6.79 -0.48 -8.92
C HIS A 33 -6.06 0.22 -10.07
N THR A 34 -5.96 1.54 -10.01
CA THR A 34 -5.37 2.36 -11.06
C THR A 34 -3.85 2.19 -11.14
N HIS A 35 -3.14 2.34 -10.02
CA HIS A 35 -1.68 2.39 -10.03
C HIS A 35 -1.00 1.02 -10.09
N MET A 36 -1.67 -0.06 -9.66
CA MET A 36 -1.20 -1.43 -9.90
C MET A 36 -1.81 -2.04 -11.17
N ARG A 37 -2.70 -1.32 -11.87
CA ARG A 37 -3.46 -1.81 -13.04
C ARG A 37 -4.09 -3.18 -12.76
N ILE A 38 -4.87 -3.25 -11.69
CA ILE A 38 -5.56 -4.49 -11.33
C ILE A 38 -6.65 -4.76 -12.35
N THR A 39 -6.74 -6.00 -12.82
CA THR A 39 -7.71 -6.44 -13.83
C THR A 39 -8.51 -7.64 -13.34
N THR A 40 -9.57 -7.99 -14.03
CA THR A 40 -10.40 -9.17 -13.72
C THR A 40 -9.65 -10.50 -13.75
N SER A 41 -8.49 -10.56 -14.41
CA SER A 41 -7.63 -11.75 -14.45
C SER A 41 -6.73 -11.90 -13.23
N ASP A 42 -6.64 -10.88 -12.39
CA ASP A 42 -5.77 -10.90 -11.22
C ASP A 42 -6.35 -11.68 -10.04
N LYS A 43 -5.45 -12.23 -9.26
CA LYS A 43 -5.74 -12.86 -7.97
C LYS A 43 -4.90 -12.22 -6.88
N TYR A 44 -5.55 -11.53 -5.97
CA TYR A 44 -4.87 -10.83 -4.87
C TYR A 44 -4.79 -11.71 -3.62
N TYR A 45 -3.60 -11.90 -3.07
CA TYR A 45 -3.38 -12.63 -1.82
C TYR A 45 -3.35 -11.65 -0.66
N ILE A 46 -4.39 -11.67 0.18
CA ILE A 46 -4.63 -10.75 1.29
C ILE A 46 -4.35 -11.46 2.61
N THR A 47 -3.30 -11.05 3.29
CA THR A 47 -2.91 -11.57 4.61
C THR A 47 -2.96 -10.52 5.71
N LEU A 48 -3.19 -9.26 5.35
CA LEU A 48 -3.34 -8.18 6.31
C LEU A 48 -4.73 -8.16 6.93
N PRO A 49 -4.84 -7.79 8.21
CA PRO A 49 -6.13 -7.74 8.90
C PRO A 49 -7.11 -6.77 8.22
N LEU A 50 -8.38 -7.18 8.11
CA LEU A 50 -9.43 -6.34 7.53
C LEU A 50 -9.86 -5.17 8.45
N PHE A 51 -9.39 -5.13 9.68
CA PHE A 51 -9.57 -3.95 10.54
C PHE A 51 -8.50 -2.87 10.30
N HIS A 52 -7.55 -3.09 9.39
CA HIS A 52 -6.55 -2.13 8.97
C HIS A 52 -6.87 -1.61 7.57
N ALA A 53 -6.64 -0.29 7.33
CA ALA A 53 -6.95 0.35 6.05
C ALA A 53 -6.34 -0.36 4.83
N GLN A 54 -5.11 -0.87 4.94
CA GLN A 54 -4.51 -1.63 3.85
C GLN A 54 -5.25 -2.92 3.53
N GLY A 55 -5.65 -3.72 4.54
CA GLY A 55 -6.38 -4.97 4.31
C GLY A 55 -7.76 -4.73 3.71
N LEU A 56 -8.54 -3.85 4.33
CA LEU A 56 -9.91 -3.56 3.89
C LEU A 56 -9.94 -2.59 2.70
N ALA A 57 -9.48 -1.36 2.91
CA ALA A 57 -9.72 -0.28 1.95
C ALA A 57 -8.83 -0.38 0.70
N MET A 58 -7.55 -0.71 0.87
CA MET A 58 -6.66 -0.84 -0.29
C MET A 58 -6.88 -2.15 -1.04
N MET A 59 -6.59 -3.29 -0.39
CA MET A 59 -6.55 -4.58 -1.09
C MET A 59 -7.93 -5.10 -1.43
N THR A 60 -8.85 -5.13 -0.44
CA THR A 60 -10.18 -5.71 -0.68
C THR A 60 -10.98 -4.83 -1.62
N TYR A 61 -11.07 -3.52 -1.37
CA TYR A 61 -11.78 -2.61 -2.28
C TYR A 61 -11.12 -2.55 -3.66
N GLY A 62 -9.79 -2.44 -3.75
CA GLY A 62 -9.09 -2.43 -5.05
C GLY A 62 -9.36 -3.69 -5.86
N THR A 63 -9.41 -4.86 -5.21
CA THR A 63 -9.80 -6.12 -5.86
C THR A 63 -11.25 -6.11 -6.31
N MET A 64 -12.16 -5.59 -5.48
CA MET A 64 -13.60 -5.49 -5.82
C MET A 64 -13.87 -4.51 -6.96
N ILE A 65 -13.25 -3.33 -6.94
CA ILE A 65 -13.37 -2.30 -7.99
C ILE A 65 -12.94 -2.89 -9.34
N ALA A 66 -11.83 -3.63 -9.36
CA ALA A 66 -11.32 -4.27 -10.56
C ALA A 66 -12.14 -5.48 -11.03
N GLY A 67 -13.08 -5.99 -10.24
CA GLY A 67 -13.74 -7.28 -10.50
C GLY A 67 -12.78 -8.47 -10.46
N ALA A 68 -11.66 -8.34 -9.75
CA ALA A 68 -10.63 -9.37 -9.59
C ALA A 68 -10.99 -10.37 -8.49
N SER A 69 -10.20 -11.44 -8.37
CA SER A 69 -10.38 -12.45 -7.32
C SER A 69 -9.45 -12.17 -6.13
N ALA A 70 -9.89 -12.54 -4.92
CA ALA A 70 -9.06 -12.47 -3.73
C ALA A 70 -8.95 -13.82 -3.02
N VAL A 71 -7.77 -14.10 -2.47
CA VAL A 71 -7.53 -15.19 -1.52
C VAL A 71 -7.22 -14.56 -0.17
N LEU A 72 -8.19 -14.63 0.74
CA LEU A 72 -8.09 -14.09 2.08
C LEU A 72 -7.54 -15.14 3.05
N LYS A 73 -6.45 -14.82 3.74
CA LYS A 73 -5.85 -15.68 4.77
C LYS A 73 -5.98 -15.03 6.14
N LYS A 74 -6.36 -15.82 7.12
CA LYS A 74 -6.50 -15.34 8.50
C LYS A 74 -5.20 -14.81 9.10
N THR A 75 -4.05 -15.37 8.67
CA THR A 75 -2.75 -15.06 9.27
C THR A 75 -1.65 -15.17 8.22
N PHE A 76 -0.72 -14.22 8.19
CA PHE A 76 0.51 -14.33 7.42
C PHE A 76 1.45 -15.38 8.02
N ARG A 77 2.01 -16.23 7.18
CA ARG A 77 3.08 -17.19 7.54
C ARG A 77 4.14 -17.21 6.46
N ALA A 78 5.32 -16.72 6.77
CA ALA A 78 6.44 -16.65 5.82
C ALA A 78 6.84 -18.03 5.28
N SER A 79 6.76 -19.08 6.14
CA SER A 79 7.14 -20.45 5.76
C SER A 79 6.23 -21.10 4.71
N THR A 80 4.99 -20.63 4.58
CA THR A 80 4.02 -21.16 3.60
C THR A 80 3.69 -20.16 2.50
N TRP A 81 4.22 -18.92 2.59
CA TRP A 81 3.85 -17.83 1.69
C TRP A 81 4.02 -18.20 0.22
N ILE A 82 5.22 -18.63 -0.17
CA ILE A 82 5.48 -18.94 -1.59
C ILE A 82 4.69 -20.16 -2.10
N GLU A 83 4.40 -21.13 -1.23
CA GLU A 83 3.58 -22.26 -1.61
C GLU A 83 2.11 -21.87 -1.80
N ASP A 84 1.59 -20.98 -0.94
CA ASP A 84 0.26 -20.40 -1.12
C ASP A 84 0.19 -19.58 -2.44
N ILE A 85 1.21 -18.74 -2.71
CA ILE A 85 1.31 -17.97 -3.96
C ILE A 85 1.21 -18.87 -5.19
N LYS A 86 1.93 -19.99 -5.19
CA LYS A 86 1.90 -20.96 -6.29
C LYS A 86 0.56 -21.69 -6.36
N LYS A 87 0.11 -22.24 -5.21
CA LYS A 87 -1.12 -23.05 -5.11
C LYS A 87 -2.35 -22.33 -5.64
N TYR A 88 -2.47 -21.04 -5.31
CA TYR A 88 -3.62 -20.22 -5.71
C TYR A 88 -3.37 -19.41 -6.98
N GLU A 89 -2.19 -19.56 -7.63
CA GLU A 89 -1.79 -18.82 -8.83
C GLU A 89 -1.93 -17.31 -8.62
N ILE A 90 -1.41 -16.82 -7.50
CA ILE A 90 -1.51 -15.42 -7.10
C ILE A 90 -0.69 -14.53 -8.01
N THR A 91 -1.27 -13.41 -8.44
CA THR A 91 -0.61 -12.40 -9.28
C THR A 91 -0.21 -11.16 -8.50
N LEU A 92 -0.91 -10.86 -7.40
CA LEU A 92 -0.70 -9.67 -6.57
C LEU A 92 -0.68 -10.02 -5.08
N THR A 93 0.18 -9.38 -4.32
CA THR A 93 0.21 -9.52 -2.85
C THR A 93 0.90 -8.34 -2.19
N ASN A 94 0.88 -8.33 -0.85
CA ASN A 94 1.60 -7.37 -0.03
C ASN A 94 2.66 -8.06 0.82
N LEU A 95 3.77 -7.34 0.98
CA LEU A 95 4.79 -7.65 1.97
C LEU A 95 5.17 -6.34 2.70
N LEU A 96 4.70 -6.18 3.93
CA LEU A 96 4.91 -4.95 4.70
C LEU A 96 6.08 -5.10 5.67
N GLY A 97 6.96 -4.10 5.70
CA GLY A 97 8.03 -4.02 6.68
C GLY A 97 8.76 -5.35 6.88
N ALA A 98 8.74 -5.87 8.09
CA ALA A 98 9.41 -7.12 8.48
C ALA A 98 8.90 -8.37 7.72
N MET A 99 7.72 -8.34 7.07
CA MET A 99 7.25 -9.49 6.28
C MET A 99 8.21 -9.80 5.13
N ASN A 100 8.83 -8.79 4.52
CA ASN A 100 9.85 -8.95 3.50
C ASN A 100 11.03 -9.77 4.02
N ASP A 101 11.52 -9.41 5.20
CA ASP A 101 12.67 -10.08 5.82
C ASP A 101 12.33 -11.50 6.25
N PHE A 102 11.13 -11.72 6.80
CA PHE A 102 10.67 -13.06 7.16
C PHE A 102 10.56 -13.99 5.95
N VAL A 103 10.09 -13.50 4.81
CA VAL A 103 10.03 -14.29 3.56
C VAL A 103 11.44 -14.57 3.04
N LEU A 104 12.33 -13.59 3.05
CA LEU A 104 13.72 -13.76 2.59
C LEU A 104 14.54 -14.67 3.51
N ALA A 105 14.22 -14.73 4.81
CA ALA A 105 14.86 -15.61 5.78
C ALA A 105 14.49 -17.09 5.60
N GLN A 106 13.43 -17.41 4.85
CA GLN A 106 13.09 -18.81 4.56
C GLN A 106 14.15 -19.44 3.63
N PRO A 107 14.42 -20.75 3.79
CA PRO A 107 15.35 -21.45 2.89
C PRO A 107 14.99 -21.21 1.42
N ALA A 108 15.97 -20.79 0.63
CA ALA A 108 15.78 -20.58 -0.80
C ALA A 108 15.64 -21.91 -1.53
N ARG A 109 14.76 -21.97 -2.53
CA ARG A 109 14.54 -23.14 -3.38
C ARG A 109 14.54 -22.72 -4.85
N ASP A 110 15.03 -23.57 -5.74
CA ASP A 110 15.03 -23.32 -7.19
C ASP A 110 13.62 -23.06 -7.74
N SER A 111 12.62 -23.61 -7.06
CA SER A 111 11.22 -23.43 -7.43
C SER A 111 10.61 -22.08 -6.99
N ASP A 112 11.31 -21.25 -6.21
CA ASP A 112 10.76 -19.98 -5.72
C ASP A 112 10.44 -19.00 -6.86
N SER A 113 11.22 -19.07 -7.94
CA SER A 113 10.98 -18.28 -9.15
C SER A 113 9.83 -18.77 -10.04
N LYS A 114 9.29 -19.98 -9.78
CA LYS A 114 8.18 -20.57 -10.54
C LYS A 114 6.85 -20.17 -9.92
N ASN A 115 6.44 -18.93 -10.12
CA ASN A 115 5.22 -18.34 -9.60
C ASN A 115 4.60 -17.36 -10.61
N HIS A 116 3.42 -16.82 -10.31
CA HIS A 116 2.67 -15.93 -11.20
C HIS A 116 2.65 -14.46 -10.71
N LEU A 117 3.46 -14.12 -9.71
CA LEU A 117 3.51 -12.75 -9.20
C LEU A 117 3.95 -11.78 -10.29
N ARG A 118 3.10 -10.80 -10.60
CA ARG A 118 3.41 -9.72 -11.52
C ARG A 118 3.72 -8.40 -10.80
N MET A 119 3.22 -8.24 -9.57
CA MET A 119 3.51 -7.08 -8.75
C MET A 119 3.32 -7.37 -7.26
N VAL A 120 4.16 -6.78 -6.43
CA VAL A 120 4.09 -6.86 -4.97
C VAL A 120 4.05 -5.45 -4.40
N CYS A 121 3.07 -5.16 -3.55
CA CYS A 121 3.06 -3.95 -2.74
C CYS A 121 4.02 -4.15 -1.56
N ALA A 122 5.16 -3.51 -1.57
CA ALA A 122 6.20 -3.61 -0.55
C ALA A 122 6.41 -2.24 0.13
N LEU A 123 6.01 -2.11 1.41
CA LEU A 123 5.98 -0.82 2.13
C LEU A 123 6.26 -0.99 3.62
N PRO A 124 7.18 -0.24 4.24
CA PRO A 124 8.35 0.32 3.57
C PRO A 124 9.35 -0.79 3.21
N VAL A 125 10.22 -0.51 2.26
CA VAL A 125 11.22 -1.49 1.81
C VAL A 125 12.51 -0.79 1.37
N SER A 126 13.67 -1.41 1.63
CA SER A 126 14.95 -0.92 1.11
C SER A 126 15.22 -1.46 -0.30
N ASP A 127 16.02 -0.72 -1.09
CA ASP A 127 16.43 -1.17 -2.42
C ASP A 127 17.14 -2.52 -2.38
N GLN A 128 17.94 -2.78 -1.35
CA GLN A 128 18.60 -4.07 -1.16
C GLN A 128 17.57 -5.20 -1.00
N THR A 129 16.52 -4.96 -0.22
CA THR A 129 15.43 -5.93 0.00
C THR A 129 14.63 -6.15 -1.29
N LEU A 130 14.31 -5.08 -2.02
CA LEU A 130 13.65 -5.18 -3.33
C LEU A 130 14.48 -5.99 -4.32
N HIS A 131 15.80 -5.75 -4.37
CA HIS A 131 16.71 -6.51 -5.23
C HIS A 131 16.70 -8.00 -4.88
N LYS A 132 16.76 -8.36 -3.60
CA LYS A 132 16.69 -9.77 -3.14
C LYS A 132 15.36 -10.43 -3.51
N LEU A 133 14.23 -9.75 -3.29
CA LEU A 133 12.90 -10.25 -3.67
C LEU A 133 12.80 -10.46 -5.18
N ARG A 134 13.23 -9.47 -5.97
CA ARG A 134 13.25 -9.54 -7.44
C ARG A 134 14.10 -10.71 -7.94
N THR A 135 15.29 -10.88 -7.39
CA THR A 135 16.20 -11.94 -7.81
C THR A 135 15.67 -13.33 -7.49
N ARG A 136 15.20 -13.53 -6.24
CA ARG A 136 14.76 -14.84 -5.74
C ARG A 136 13.43 -15.28 -6.35
N PHE A 137 12.43 -14.39 -6.35
CA PHE A 137 11.06 -14.73 -6.76
C PHE A 137 10.71 -14.29 -8.17
N LYS A 138 11.65 -13.62 -8.88
CA LYS A 138 11.44 -13.07 -10.24
C LYS A 138 10.25 -12.11 -10.34
N ILE A 139 9.99 -11.35 -9.27
CA ILE A 139 8.93 -10.34 -9.25
C ILE A 139 9.32 -9.17 -10.15
N PRO A 140 8.55 -8.87 -11.22
CA PRO A 140 8.94 -7.85 -12.20
C PRO A 140 8.70 -6.42 -11.69
N LYS A 141 7.67 -6.20 -10.86
CA LYS A 141 7.24 -4.86 -10.43
C LYS A 141 6.97 -4.80 -8.92
N PHE A 142 7.24 -3.64 -8.34
CA PHE A 142 6.89 -3.33 -6.96
C PHE A 142 6.06 -2.05 -6.91
N PHE A 143 5.00 -2.08 -6.12
CA PHE A 143 4.22 -0.88 -5.80
C PHE A 143 4.73 -0.31 -4.49
N GLU A 144 5.07 0.96 -4.52
CA GLU A 144 5.48 1.74 -3.36
C GLU A 144 4.56 2.95 -3.24
N ALA A 145 4.33 3.42 -2.01
CA ALA A 145 3.47 4.55 -1.74
C ALA A 145 3.77 5.17 -0.37
N TYR A 146 3.30 6.39 -0.17
CA TYR A 146 3.20 7.05 1.12
C TYR A 146 1.75 7.43 1.38
N GLY A 147 1.29 7.15 2.59
CA GLY A 147 -0.07 7.48 3.01
C GLY A 147 -0.33 7.11 4.45
N MET A 148 -1.47 7.54 4.95
CA MET A 148 -1.95 7.31 6.31
C MET A 148 -3.45 7.03 6.27
N THR A 149 -3.97 6.37 7.31
CA THR A 149 -5.42 6.15 7.46
C THR A 149 -6.19 7.47 7.38
N GLU A 150 -5.60 8.56 7.84
CA GLU A 150 -6.19 9.89 7.91
C GLU A 150 -6.24 10.61 6.55
N CYS A 151 -5.18 10.48 5.73
CA CYS A 151 -5.00 11.29 4.51
C CYS A 151 -4.98 10.48 3.21
N ASN A 152 -5.37 9.21 3.24
CA ASN A 152 -5.34 8.34 2.07
C ASN A 152 -3.91 8.02 1.57
N ILE A 153 -3.73 7.87 0.25
CA ILE A 153 -2.46 7.58 -0.42
C ILE A 153 -2.14 8.72 -1.39
N PRO A 154 -1.64 9.86 -0.88
CA PRO A 154 -1.38 11.02 -1.73
C PRO A 154 -0.18 10.84 -2.67
N ILE A 155 0.72 9.91 -2.35
CA ILE A 155 1.91 9.64 -3.16
C ILE A 155 1.99 8.15 -3.42
N SER A 156 2.19 7.75 -4.68
CA SER A 156 2.37 6.36 -5.05
C SER A 156 3.12 6.23 -6.36
N ARG A 157 3.64 5.02 -6.62
CA ARG A 157 4.34 4.71 -7.87
C ARG A 157 3.36 4.06 -8.85
N PRO A 158 2.93 4.75 -9.92
CA PRO A 158 2.12 4.16 -10.98
C PRO A 158 2.86 3.01 -11.69
N PHE A 159 2.12 2.07 -12.27
CA PHE A 159 2.65 0.87 -12.90
C PHE A 159 3.75 1.13 -13.94
N ASP A 160 3.61 2.20 -14.74
CA ASP A 160 4.58 2.56 -15.79
C ASP A 160 5.73 3.43 -15.30
N ALA A 161 5.69 3.91 -14.06
CA ALA A 161 6.78 4.71 -13.54
C ALA A 161 8.05 3.86 -13.39
N PRO A 162 9.23 4.46 -13.63
CA PRO A 162 10.50 3.77 -13.41
C PRO A 162 10.69 3.46 -11.92
N ASP A 163 11.38 2.36 -11.64
CA ASP A 163 11.85 2.06 -10.29
C ASP A 163 12.97 3.06 -9.94
N THR A 164 12.66 4.01 -9.07
CA THR A 164 13.61 5.03 -8.60
C THR A 164 13.92 4.76 -7.15
N ALA A 165 15.19 4.52 -6.86
CA ALA A 165 15.67 4.24 -5.50
C ALA A 165 15.34 5.37 -4.53
N GLY A 166 14.86 5.02 -3.32
CA GLY A 166 14.52 5.98 -2.26
C GLY A 166 13.32 6.89 -2.56
N CYS A 167 12.52 6.56 -3.59
CA CYS A 167 11.36 7.38 -3.98
C CYS A 167 10.06 6.58 -3.81
N SER A 168 9.13 7.10 -3.02
CA SER A 168 7.81 6.48 -2.81
C SER A 168 6.86 6.63 -4.01
N GLY A 169 7.21 7.45 -5.00
CA GLY A 169 6.41 7.65 -6.20
C GLY A 169 6.19 9.11 -6.56
N LYS A 170 5.04 9.39 -7.14
CA LYS A 170 4.58 10.72 -7.54
C LYS A 170 3.32 11.09 -6.78
N VAL A 171 3.06 12.37 -6.65
CA VAL A 171 1.78 12.89 -6.15
C VAL A 171 0.66 12.40 -7.07
N TRP A 172 -0.41 11.90 -6.49
CA TRP A 172 -1.65 11.63 -7.22
C TRP A 172 -2.42 12.93 -7.34
N ASP A 173 -1.98 13.75 -8.28
CA ASP A 173 -2.36 15.15 -8.44
C ASP A 173 -3.80 15.38 -8.89
N GLU A 174 -4.49 14.34 -9.33
CA GLU A 174 -5.94 14.37 -9.57
C GLU A 174 -6.73 14.63 -8.27
N TYR A 175 -6.28 14.06 -7.14
CA TYR A 175 -6.99 14.10 -5.86
C TYR A 175 -6.28 14.87 -4.76
N PHE A 176 -4.96 15.09 -4.88
CA PHE A 176 -4.17 15.66 -3.80
C PHE A 176 -3.21 16.75 -4.27
N GLU A 177 -2.99 17.72 -3.41
CA GLU A 177 -1.83 18.60 -3.45
C GLU A 177 -0.89 18.20 -2.31
N VAL A 178 0.40 18.17 -2.58
CA VAL A 178 1.43 17.83 -1.60
C VAL A 178 2.57 18.83 -1.71
N ILE A 179 2.97 19.39 -0.57
CA ILE A 179 4.16 20.22 -0.46
C ILE A 179 5.07 19.71 0.64
N ILE A 180 6.34 20.05 0.58
CA ILE A 180 7.28 19.92 1.68
C ILE A 180 7.39 21.29 2.32
N ALA A 181 7.07 21.43 3.58
CA ALA A 181 6.97 22.70 4.27
C ALA A 181 7.92 22.80 5.48
N ASP A 182 8.28 24.02 5.82
CA ASP A 182 8.94 24.32 7.09
C ASP A 182 7.98 24.05 8.25
N PRO A 183 8.36 23.21 9.24
CA PRO A 183 7.45 22.81 10.33
C PRO A 183 7.07 23.95 11.29
N ASN A 184 7.70 25.15 11.18
CA ASN A 184 7.40 26.29 12.03
C ASN A 184 6.54 27.36 11.35
N SER A 185 6.56 27.43 10.01
CA SER A 185 5.85 28.46 9.24
C SER A 185 4.80 27.91 8.29
N ASP A 186 4.79 26.61 8.02
CA ASP A 186 3.99 25.93 6.98
C ASP A 186 4.28 26.47 5.54
N GLU A 187 5.36 27.24 5.36
CA GLU A 187 5.78 27.72 4.05
C GLU A 187 6.45 26.61 3.24
N GLU A 188 6.16 26.55 1.94
CA GLU A 188 6.77 25.56 1.04
C GLU A 188 8.28 25.76 0.94
N LEU A 189 9.02 24.67 1.15
CA LEU A 189 10.47 24.65 1.06
C LEU A 189 10.95 24.43 -0.40
N PRO A 190 12.13 24.96 -0.76
CA PRO A 190 12.76 24.67 -2.02
C PRO A 190 13.05 23.18 -2.22
N VAL A 191 13.08 22.74 -3.50
CA VAL A 191 13.41 21.35 -3.85
C VAL A 191 14.79 20.96 -3.33
N GLY A 192 14.86 19.84 -2.61
CA GLY A 192 16.08 19.31 -2.00
C GLY A 192 16.21 19.59 -0.50
N GLU A 193 15.35 20.42 0.06
CA GLU A 193 15.30 20.66 1.50
C GLU A 193 14.40 19.64 2.21
N VAL A 194 14.71 19.36 3.47
CA VAL A 194 13.98 18.41 4.32
C VAL A 194 12.98 19.18 5.16
N GLY A 195 11.70 18.78 5.10
CA GLY A 195 10.61 19.41 5.83
C GLY A 195 9.47 18.45 6.17
N GLU A 196 8.36 18.99 6.58
CA GLU A 196 7.12 18.26 6.86
C GLU A 196 6.30 18.06 5.59
N ILE A 197 5.69 16.89 5.44
CA ILE A 197 4.80 16.60 4.31
C ILE A 197 3.41 17.14 4.63
N LEU A 198 2.99 18.21 3.96
CA LEU A 198 1.62 18.71 4.03
C LEU A 198 0.81 18.21 2.84
N VAL A 199 -0.39 17.72 3.13
CA VAL A 199 -1.28 17.15 2.12
C VAL A 199 -2.64 17.85 2.19
N ARG A 200 -3.15 18.28 1.03
CA ARG A 200 -4.49 18.85 0.89
C ARG A 200 -5.31 18.05 -0.12
N PRO A 201 -6.54 17.61 0.22
CA PRO A 201 -7.43 16.98 -0.73
C PRO A 201 -8.00 18.03 -1.69
N LYS A 202 -8.12 17.68 -2.98
CA LYS A 202 -8.79 18.51 -4.00
C LYS A 202 -10.28 18.26 -4.06
N GLU A 203 -10.71 17.07 -3.64
CA GLU A 203 -12.10 16.64 -3.67
C GLU A 203 -12.66 16.42 -2.26
N ALA A 204 -13.96 16.65 -2.11
CA ALA A 204 -14.65 16.47 -0.84
C ALA A 204 -14.62 15.00 -0.39
N PHE A 205 -14.45 14.78 0.92
CA PHE A 205 -14.49 13.46 1.56
C PHE A 205 -13.38 12.47 1.14
N CYS A 206 -12.32 12.94 0.48
CA CYS A 206 -11.14 12.13 0.15
C CYS A 206 -10.22 11.88 1.37
N PHE A 207 -10.42 12.61 2.45
CA PHE A 207 -9.76 12.45 3.74
C PHE A 207 -10.72 11.93 4.80
N MET A 208 -10.17 11.55 5.96
CA MET A 208 -10.98 11.33 7.15
C MET A 208 -11.88 12.54 7.44
N GLN A 209 -13.05 12.31 8.01
CA GLN A 209 -13.91 13.41 8.41
C GLN A 209 -13.43 14.06 9.72
N ALA A 210 -13.05 13.24 10.68
CA ALA A 210 -12.55 13.64 11.99
C ALA A 210 -12.02 12.41 12.76
N TYR A 211 -11.46 12.66 13.94
CA TYR A 211 -11.31 11.61 14.94
C TYR A 211 -12.59 11.46 15.76
N ASN A 212 -12.97 10.21 16.01
CA ASN A 212 -14.01 9.90 16.98
C ASN A 212 -13.47 10.22 18.39
N LYS A 213 -14.17 11.08 19.13
CA LYS A 213 -13.84 11.48 20.50
C LYS A 213 -14.47 10.51 21.50
#